data_ad6a3314228da634db0214403806533c
#
_entry.id   ad6a3314228da634db0214403806533c
#
_cell.length_a   1.000
_cell.length_b   1.000
_cell.length_c   1.000
_cell.angle_alpha   90.00
_cell.angle_beta   90.00
_cell.angle_gamma   90.00
#
_symmetry.space_group_name_H-M   'P 1'
#
loop_
_entity.id
_entity.type
_entity.pdbx_description
1 polymer ?
#
loop_
_entity_poly.entity_id
_entity_poly.type
_entity_poly.pdbx_seq_one_letter_code
_entity_poly.pdbx_strand_id
1 'polypeptide(L)'
;MHVSQDHFRRAALEIGQSGENDTLPYDIDAAFIRDRAEDFSGICFTLFKAIDAKSRKDAAGYVNELTIGAERLLTPSGSHGFRITTRIHPFWNLYLNGLGIAIAEANEGNRSQRAHSYRLGGEAPSYFDRKRSWRTYKEATLAEEALKAPGSVIVQTDISSFYEHIYHHRLENV
;
A
#
# COMPACT_ATOMS: atom_id res chain seq x y z
N MET A 1 11.47 -11.85 7.20
CA MET A 1 10.85 -10.50 7.31
C MET A 1 10.64 -10.21 8.79
N HIS A 2 10.98 -9.03 9.26
CA HIS A 2 10.76 -8.61 10.64
C HIS A 2 9.62 -7.59 10.67
N VAL A 3 8.57 -7.86 11.44
CA VAL A 3 7.46 -6.92 11.65
C VAL A 3 7.58 -6.34 13.05
N SER A 4 7.47 -5.04 13.19
CA SER A 4 7.54 -4.33 14.47
C SER A 4 6.34 -3.41 14.64
N GLN A 5 6.10 -2.96 15.87
CA GLN A 5 5.06 -1.97 16.16
C GLN A 5 5.27 -0.67 15.38
N ASP A 6 6.53 -0.29 15.09
CA ASP A 6 6.84 0.93 14.35
C ASP A 6 6.27 0.93 12.92
N HIS A 7 6.17 -0.24 12.25
CA HIS A 7 5.53 -0.33 10.94
C HIS A 7 4.06 0.09 11.00
N PHE A 8 3.33 -0.36 12.01
CA PHE A 8 1.94 0.04 12.21
C PHE A 8 1.79 1.50 12.64
N ARG A 9 2.73 2.01 13.46
CA ARG A 9 2.75 3.42 13.84
C ARG A 9 2.98 4.32 12.63
N ARG A 10 3.90 3.97 11.77
CA ARG A 10 4.16 4.70 10.51
C ARG A 10 2.96 4.64 9.58
N ALA A 11 2.29 3.50 9.46
CA ALA A 11 1.06 3.37 8.69
C ALA A 11 -0.04 4.29 9.22
N ALA A 12 -0.20 4.38 10.54
CA ALA A 12 -1.17 5.29 11.17
C ALA A 12 -0.89 6.76 10.84
N LEU A 13 0.38 7.17 10.90
CA LEU A 13 0.79 8.53 10.55
C LEU A 13 0.59 8.83 9.06
N GLU A 14 0.92 7.87 8.18
CA GLU A 14 0.74 8.01 6.72
C GLU A 14 -0.75 8.16 6.35
N ILE A 15 -1.61 7.30 6.90
CA ILE A 15 -3.07 7.38 6.71
C ILE A 15 -3.60 8.73 7.21
N GLY A 16 -3.16 9.16 8.39
CA GLY A 16 -3.58 10.43 8.98
C GLY A 16 -3.14 11.66 8.21
N GLN A 17 -2.06 11.56 7.43
CA GLN A 17 -1.56 12.64 6.59
C GLN A 17 -2.16 12.65 5.18
N SER A 18 -2.35 11.48 4.60
CA SER A 18 -2.64 11.32 3.18
C SER A 18 -4.06 10.86 2.90
N GLY A 19 -4.78 10.42 3.93
CA GLY A 19 -6.05 9.74 3.78
C GLY A 19 -5.93 8.38 3.09
N GLU A 20 -7.05 7.85 2.69
CA GLU A 20 -7.14 6.66 1.85
C GLU A 20 -7.00 7.08 0.39
N ASN A 21 -6.03 6.52 -0.33
CA ASN A 21 -5.59 7.02 -1.63
C ASN A 21 -6.66 7.02 -2.73
N ASP A 22 -7.65 6.15 -2.68
CA ASP A 22 -8.58 5.94 -3.78
C ASP A 22 -10.06 6.12 -3.40
N THR A 23 -10.36 6.45 -2.16
CA THR A 23 -11.71 6.70 -1.68
C THR A 23 -11.84 8.11 -1.13
N LEU A 24 -13.06 8.60 -0.99
CA LEU A 24 -13.29 9.87 -0.32
C LEU A 24 -12.73 9.81 1.10
N PRO A 25 -11.81 10.71 1.47
CA PRO A 25 -11.22 10.68 2.79
C PRO A 25 -12.30 10.95 3.85
N TYR A 26 -12.28 10.14 4.91
CA TYR A 26 -12.99 10.49 6.13
C TYR A 26 -11.99 11.17 7.05
N ASP A 27 -11.96 12.48 6.99
CA ASP A 27 -11.01 13.32 7.75
C ASP A 27 -11.05 13.03 9.25
N ILE A 28 -12.23 12.70 9.78
CA ILE A 28 -12.41 12.39 11.21
C ILE A 28 -11.70 11.08 11.57
N ASP A 29 -11.90 10.02 10.78
CA ASP A 29 -11.27 8.71 11.03
C ASP A 29 -9.74 8.80 10.88
N ALA A 30 -9.28 9.49 9.83
CA ALA A 30 -7.86 9.71 9.59
C ALA A 30 -7.20 10.51 10.72
N ALA A 31 -7.84 11.58 11.18
CA ALA A 31 -7.38 12.37 12.30
C ALA A 31 -7.33 11.55 13.60
N PHE A 32 -8.37 10.76 13.89
CA PHE A 32 -8.43 9.91 15.06
C PHE A 32 -7.32 8.84 15.08
N ILE A 33 -7.10 8.17 13.94
CA ILE A 33 -6.02 7.18 13.80
C ILE A 33 -4.65 7.83 14.02
N ARG A 34 -4.42 9.02 13.46
CA ARG A 34 -3.18 9.77 13.64
C ARG A 34 -2.96 10.15 15.10
N ASP A 35 -3.98 10.72 15.75
CA ASP A 35 -3.87 11.23 17.11
C ASP A 35 -3.72 10.10 18.14
N ARG A 36 -4.12 8.88 17.77
CA ARG A 36 -3.99 7.65 18.56
C ARG A 36 -3.05 6.62 17.93
N ALA A 37 -2.05 7.08 17.18
CA ALA A 37 -1.15 6.19 16.43
C ALA A 37 -0.42 5.16 17.31
N GLU A 38 -0.04 5.54 18.52
CA GLU A 38 0.60 4.60 19.47
C GLU A 38 -0.36 3.51 19.94
N ASP A 39 -1.59 3.87 20.29
CA ASP A 39 -2.61 2.92 20.76
C ASP A 39 -2.94 1.92 19.64
N PHE A 40 -3.24 2.42 18.45
CA PHE A 40 -3.56 1.58 17.29
C PHE A 40 -2.41 0.70 16.87
N SER A 41 -1.19 1.22 16.87
CA SER A 41 -0.01 0.41 16.54
C SER A 41 0.24 -0.72 17.53
N GLY A 42 0.00 -0.47 18.82
CA GLY A 42 0.07 -1.49 19.86
C GLY A 42 -0.96 -2.60 19.66
N ILE A 43 -2.20 -2.24 19.34
CA ILE A 43 -3.29 -3.21 19.05
C ILE A 43 -2.94 -4.03 17.81
N CYS A 44 -2.54 -3.38 16.71
CA CYS A 44 -2.15 -4.05 15.47
C CYS A 44 -0.98 -5.01 15.68
N PHE A 45 0.04 -4.58 16.41
CA PHE A 45 1.20 -5.43 16.67
C PHE A 45 0.86 -6.62 17.59
N THR A 46 -0.04 -6.43 18.54
CA THR A 46 -0.54 -7.51 19.39
C THR A 46 -1.32 -8.53 18.56
N LEU A 47 -2.19 -8.07 17.66
CA LEU A 47 -2.90 -8.92 16.72
C LEU A 47 -1.94 -9.68 15.80
N PHE A 48 -0.93 -8.99 15.25
CA PHE A 48 0.09 -9.63 14.43
C PHE A 48 0.78 -10.76 15.18
N LYS A 49 1.25 -10.52 16.41
CA LYS A 49 1.90 -11.58 17.23
C LYS A 49 0.97 -12.74 17.53
N ALA A 50 -0.31 -12.47 17.76
CA ALA A 50 -1.30 -13.53 18.00
C ALA A 50 -1.52 -14.41 16.77
N ILE A 51 -1.42 -13.85 15.56
CA ILE A 51 -1.52 -14.59 14.30
C ILE A 51 -0.20 -15.33 14.01
N ASP A 52 0.93 -14.65 14.11
CA ASP A 52 2.27 -15.17 13.81
C ASP A 52 2.68 -16.36 14.71
N ALA A 53 2.19 -16.38 15.94
CA ALA A 53 2.42 -17.48 16.89
C ALA A 53 1.65 -18.77 16.56
N LYS A 54 0.74 -18.74 15.57
CA LYS A 54 -0.10 -19.89 15.19
C LYS A 54 0.51 -20.67 14.03
N SER A 55 0.14 -21.95 13.93
CA SER A 55 0.40 -22.68 12.69
C SER A 55 -0.35 -22.02 11.52
N ARG A 56 0.12 -22.23 10.28
CA ARG A 56 -0.54 -21.67 9.09
C ARG A 56 -2.03 -21.99 9.04
N LYS A 57 -2.41 -23.22 9.36
CA LYS A 57 -3.82 -23.66 9.37
C LYS A 57 -4.64 -22.94 10.44
N ASP A 58 -4.10 -22.84 11.65
CA ASP A 58 -4.79 -22.22 12.79
C ASP A 58 -4.86 -20.69 12.60
N ALA A 59 -3.84 -20.09 12.01
CA ALA A 59 -3.84 -18.68 11.65
C ALA A 59 -4.94 -18.35 10.63
N ALA A 60 -5.09 -19.15 9.59
CA ALA A 60 -6.16 -18.99 8.60
C ALA A 60 -7.55 -19.12 9.25
N GLY A 61 -7.75 -20.12 10.11
CA GLY A 61 -8.98 -20.28 10.90
C GLY A 61 -9.27 -19.04 11.74
N TYR A 62 -8.28 -18.57 12.48
CA TYR A 62 -8.41 -17.39 13.33
C TYR A 62 -8.76 -16.12 12.54
N VAL A 63 -8.08 -15.87 11.40
CA VAL A 63 -8.37 -14.72 10.55
C VAL A 63 -9.76 -14.79 9.95
N ASN A 64 -10.25 -15.97 9.57
CA ASN A 64 -11.61 -16.15 9.06
C ASN A 64 -12.71 -15.86 10.10
N GLU A 65 -12.41 -15.96 11.38
CA GLU A 65 -13.32 -15.59 12.46
C GLU A 65 -13.39 -14.07 12.69
N LEU A 66 -12.40 -13.33 12.18
CA LEU A 66 -12.37 -11.87 12.30
C LEU A 66 -13.34 -11.25 11.29
N THR A 67 -14.22 -10.39 11.78
CA THR A 67 -15.11 -9.64 10.90
C THR A 67 -14.35 -8.50 10.22
N ILE A 68 -14.03 -8.68 8.95
CA ILE A 68 -13.45 -7.63 8.13
C ILE A 68 -14.57 -6.89 7.42
N GLY A 69 -14.96 -5.73 7.97
CA GLY A 69 -15.95 -4.87 7.33
C GLY A 69 -15.41 -4.31 6.02
N ALA A 70 -16.17 -4.45 4.95
CA ALA A 70 -15.86 -3.88 3.65
C ALA A 70 -17.13 -3.32 2.99
N GLU A 71 -16.96 -2.18 2.31
CA GLU A 71 -18.01 -1.50 1.58
C GLU A 71 -17.60 -1.35 0.10
N ARG A 72 -18.57 -1.43 -0.80
CA ARG A 72 -18.35 -1.10 -2.20
C ARG A 72 -18.77 0.34 -2.45
N LEU A 73 -17.87 1.12 -3.01
CA LEU A 73 -18.08 2.51 -3.34
C LEU A 73 -17.96 2.72 -4.85
N LEU A 74 -18.74 3.67 -5.35
CA LEU A 74 -18.62 4.15 -6.71
C LEU A 74 -17.74 5.40 -6.70
N THR A 75 -16.51 5.28 -7.17
CA THR A 75 -15.51 6.34 -7.14
C THR A 75 -15.34 6.94 -8.52
N PRO A 76 -15.34 8.28 -8.71
CA PRO A 76 -15.08 8.91 -9.99
C PRO A 76 -13.72 8.48 -10.55
N SER A 77 -13.68 8.13 -11.83
CA SER A 77 -12.46 7.77 -12.55
C SER A 77 -12.34 8.62 -13.81
N GLY A 78 -11.47 9.62 -13.76
CA GLY A 78 -11.34 10.58 -14.84
C GLY A 78 -12.56 11.50 -15.01
N SER A 79 -12.69 12.09 -16.18
CA SER A 79 -13.74 13.11 -16.48
C SER A 79 -15.13 12.52 -16.77
N HIS A 80 -15.22 11.23 -17.10
CA HIS A 80 -16.47 10.65 -17.61
C HIS A 80 -16.74 9.22 -17.15
N GLY A 81 -16.04 8.76 -16.11
CA GLY A 81 -16.18 7.39 -15.66
C GLY A 81 -16.28 7.23 -14.14
N PHE A 82 -16.75 6.05 -13.74
CA PHE A 82 -16.76 5.61 -12.37
C PHE A 82 -16.13 4.22 -12.30
N ARG A 83 -15.49 3.92 -11.19
CA ARG A 83 -15.03 2.58 -10.87
C ARG A 83 -15.62 2.12 -9.55
N ILE A 84 -15.86 0.84 -9.43
CA ILE A 84 -16.23 0.23 -8.16
C ILE A 84 -14.93 -0.01 -7.39
N THR A 85 -14.82 0.63 -6.22
CA THR A 85 -13.71 0.42 -5.28
C THR A 85 -14.21 -0.28 -4.04
N THR A 86 -13.36 -1.07 -3.42
CA THR A 86 -13.66 -1.70 -2.13
C THR A 86 -12.97 -0.90 -1.05
N ARG A 87 -13.76 -0.39 -0.12
CA ARG A 87 -13.29 0.25 1.08
C ARG A 87 -13.35 -0.75 2.23
N ILE A 88 -12.23 -1.01 2.83
CA ILE A 88 -12.16 -1.82 4.05
C ILE A 88 -12.23 -0.92 5.28
N HIS A 89 -12.68 -1.49 6.39
CA HIS A 89 -12.74 -0.77 7.65
C HIS A 89 -11.37 -0.13 7.98
N PRO A 90 -11.31 1.13 8.47
CA PRO A 90 -10.06 1.87 8.70
C PRO A 90 -9.02 1.14 9.54
N PHE A 91 -9.45 0.37 10.54
CA PHE A 91 -8.54 -0.48 11.34
C PHE A 91 -7.82 -1.54 10.48
N TRP A 92 -8.55 -2.23 9.60
CA TRP A 92 -7.97 -3.23 8.72
C TRP A 92 -7.09 -2.61 7.64
N ASN A 93 -7.48 -1.44 7.15
CA ASN A 93 -6.64 -0.66 6.24
C ASN A 93 -5.30 -0.32 6.91
N LEU A 94 -5.33 0.17 8.15
CA LEU A 94 -4.13 0.43 8.95
C LEU A 94 -3.27 -0.83 9.12
N TYR A 95 -3.89 -1.94 9.50
CA TYR A 95 -3.20 -3.22 9.72
C TYR A 95 -2.49 -3.70 8.45
N LEU A 96 -3.20 -3.72 7.32
CA LEU A 96 -2.63 -4.14 6.03
C LEU A 96 -1.54 -3.18 5.53
N ASN A 97 -1.70 -1.88 5.72
CA ASN A 97 -0.65 -0.92 5.38
C ASN A 97 0.60 -1.13 6.23
N GLY A 98 0.48 -1.40 7.52
CA GLY A 98 1.62 -1.72 8.38
C GLY A 98 2.38 -2.97 7.91
N LEU A 99 1.66 -4.02 7.54
CA LEU A 99 2.27 -5.21 6.93
C LEU A 99 2.92 -4.89 5.58
N GLY A 100 2.23 -4.10 4.75
CA GLY A 100 2.75 -3.65 3.45
C GLY A 100 4.06 -2.87 3.58
N ILE A 101 4.18 -2.01 4.58
CA ILE A 101 5.41 -1.28 4.90
C ILE A 101 6.54 -2.25 5.27
N ALA A 102 6.27 -3.24 6.14
CA ALA A 102 7.27 -4.24 6.52
C ALA A 102 7.76 -5.08 5.33
N ILE A 103 6.84 -5.47 4.43
CA ILE A 103 7.18 -6.17 3.19
C ILE A 103 8.01 -5.29 2.26
N ALA A 104 7.60 -4.03 2.09
CA ALA A 104 8.29 -3.07 1.25
C ALA A 104 9.73 -2.82 1.77
N GLU A 105 9.88 -2.63 3.08
CA GLU A 105 11.20 -2.42 3.71
C GLU A 105 12.13 -3.62 3.49
N ALA A 106 11.63 -4.83 3.68
CA ALA A 106 12.41 -6.05 3.45
C ALA A 106 12.85 -6.24 1.98
N ASN A 107 12.13 -5.64 1.03
CA ASN A 107 12.38 -5.81 -0.41
C ASN A 107 12.94 -4.56 -1.10
N GLU A 108 13.09 -3.43 -0.41
CA GLU A 108 13.50 -2.17 -1.03
C GLU A 108 14.85 -2.28 -1.75
N GLY A 109 15.80 -3.03 -1.18
CA GLY A 109 17.12 -3.27 -1.78
C GLY A 109 17.07 -4.05 -3.10
N ASN A 110 16.03 -4.84 -3.32
CA ASN A 110 15.83 -5.65 -4.52
C ASN A 110 15.07 -4.91 -5.64
N ARG A 111 14.51 -3.74 -5.33
CA ARG A 111 13.72 -2.98 -6.31
C ARG A 111 14.60 -2.26 -7.30
N SER A 112 14.22 -2.30 -8.56
CA SER A 112 14.86 -1.54 -9.62
C SER A 112 14.87 -0.05 -9.29
N GLN A 113 15.98 0.63 -9.57
CA GLN A 113 16.06 2.09 -9.46
C GLN A 113 15.09 2.83 -10.42
N ARG A 114 14.62 2.13 -11.45
CA ARG A 114 13.61 2.65 -12.39
C ARG A 114 12.18 2.53 -11.87
N ALA A 115 11.95 1.83 -10.76
CA ALA A 115 10.65 1.80 -10.09
C ALA A 115 10.49 3.06 -9.25
N HIS A 116 9.55 3.91 -9.58
CA HIS A 116 9.33 5.20 -8.92
C HIS A 116 8.20 5.15 -7.87
N SER A 117 7.16 4.34 -8.07
CA SER A 117 6.01 4.30 -7.16
C SER A 117 6.35 3.63 -5.83
N TYR A 118 5.83 4.18 -4.75
CA TYR A 118 5.95 3.64 -3.39
C TYR A 118 7.39 3.30 -2.97
N ARG A 119 8.34 4.15 -3.32
CA ARG A 119 9.71 4.03 -2.82
C ARG A 119 9.77 4.46 -1.36
N LEU A 120 10.57 3.72 -0.59
CA LEU A 120 10.84 4.06 0.80
C LEU A 120 11.92 5.15 0.91
N GLY A 121 12.03 5.77 2.05
CA GLY A 121 13.03 6.81 2.30
C GLY A 121 12.45 8.22 2.29
N GLY A 122 11.13 8.34 2.45
CA GLY A 122 10.48 9.62 2.72
C GLY A 122 10.92 10.22 4.05
N GLU A 123 10.82 11.54 4.18
CA GLU A 123 11.01 12.23 5.45
C GLU A 123 9.77 12.09 6.33
N ALA A 124 9.96 11.98 7.64
CA ALA A 124 8.84 11.91 8.57
C ALA A 124 7.92 13.14 8.41
N PRO A 125 6.60 13.00 8.53
CA PRO A 125 5.88 11.77 8.88
C PRO A 125 5.63 10.81 7.71
N SER A 126 5.94 11.18 6.47
CA SER A 126 5.75 10.32 5.30
C SER A 126 6.78 9.20 5.29
N TYR A 127 6.30 7.98 5.08
CA TYR A 127 7.16 6.81 4.94
C TYR A 127 7.66 6.62 3.51
N PHE A 128 6.84 7.02 2.54
CA PHE A 128 7.17 6.94 1.13
C PHE A 128 7.83 8.23 0.64
N ASP A 129 8.81 8.07 -0.26
CA ASP A 129 9.46 9.19 -0.93
C ASP A 129 8.51 9.85 -1.94
N ARG A 130 7.84 10.90 -1.49
CA ARG A 130 6.89 11.67 -2.31
C ARG A 130 7.54 12.47 -3.44
N LYS A 131 8.87 12.63 -3.42
CA LYS A 131 9.62 13.23 -4.52
C LYS A 131 9.64 12.31 -5.72
N ARG A 132 9.49 10.99 -5.52
CA ARG A 132 9.36 10.00 -6.58
C ARG A 132 7.89 9.79 -6.93
N SER A 133 7.51 10.19 -8.13
CA SER A 133 6.13 10.24 -8.59
C SER A 133 6.03 9.81 -10.05
N TRP A 134 4.81 9.73 -10.58
CA TRP A 134 4.58 9.54 -12.01
C TRP A 134 5.28 10.59 -12.87
N ARG A 135 5.39 11.83 -12.40
CA ARG A 135 6.12 12.87 -13.10
C ARG A 135 7.60 12.55 -13.20
N THR A 136 8.24 12.22 -12.09
CA THR A 136 9.67 11.86 -12.10
C THR A 136 9.97 10.60 -12.88
N TYR A 137 9.05 9.64 -12.92
CA TYR A 137 9.15 8.48 -13.79
C TYR A 137 9.17 8.88 -15.27
N LYS A 138 8.25 9.74 -15.70
CA LYS A 138 8.24 10.24 -17.10
C LYS A 138 9.50 11.02 -17.43
N GLU A 139 9.93 11.92 -16.55
CA GLU A 139 11.14 12.71 -16.72
C GLU A 139 12.38 11.82 -16.85
N ALA A 140 12.53 10.83 -15.98
CA ALA A 140 13.63 9.86 -16.05
C ALA A 140 13.59 9.02 -17.32
N THR A 141 12.41 8.58 -17.76
CA THR A 141 12.25 7.84 -19.01
C THR A 141 12.67 8.68 -20.21
N LEU A 142 12.23 9.92 -20.28
CA LEU A 142 12.58 10.83 -21.39
C LEU A 142 14.05 11.24 -21.39
N ALA A 143 14.71 11.16 -20.25
CA ALA A 143 16.14 11.47 -20.11
C ALA A 143 17.07 10.32 -20.51
N GLU A 144 16.52 9.12 -20.78
CA GLU A 144 17.33 7.96 -21.17
C GLU A 144 18.12 8.22 -22.46
N GLU A 145 19.42 7.91 -22.44
CA GLU A 145 20.32 8.13 -23.58
C GLU A 145 19.87 7.37 -24.85
N ALA A 146 19.26 6.19 -24.68
CA ALA A 146 18.73 5.40 -25.79
C ALA A 146 17.67 6.17 -26.62
N LEU A 147 16.97 7.12 -26.02
CA LEU A 147 15.97 7.95 -26.72
C LEU A 147 16.57 9.09 -27.55
N LYS A 148 17.85 9.41 -27.32
CA LYS A 148 18.55 10.43 -28.09
C LYS A 148 19.05 9.94 -29.45
N ALA A 149 19.05 8.63 -29.68
CA ALA A 149 19.41 8.05 -30.96
C ALA A 149 18.36 8.36 -32.05
N PRO A 150 18.77 8.75 -33.26
CA PRO A 150 17.83 8.96 -34.37
C PRO A 150 17.00 7.71 -34.63
N GLY A 151 15.67 7.89 -34.76
CA GLY A 151 14.74 6.78 -35.01
C GLY A 151 14.32 5.98 -33.77
N SER A 152 14.70 6.42 -32.58
CA SER A 152 14.20 5.80 -31.34
C SER A 152 12.69 5.93 -31.22
N VAL A 153 12.06 4.85 -30.79
CA VAL A 153 10.60 4.77 -30.57
C VAL A 153 10.33 4.42 -29.12
N ILE A 154 9.41 5.14 -28.50
CA ILE A 154 8.94 4.82 -27.15
C ILE A 154 7.69 3.95 -27.26
N VAL A 155 7.71 2.77 -26.68
CA VAL A 155 6.54 1.91 -26.51
C VAL A 155 6.12 1.95 -25.07
N GLN A 156 4.93 2.48 -24.83
CA GLN A 156 4.32 2.47 -23.48
C GLN A 156 3.27 1.37 -23.45
N THR A 157 3.36 0.49 -22.45
CA THR A 157 2.39 -0.57 -22.22
C THR A 157 1.89 -0.51 -20.78
N ASP A 158 0.68 -0.94 -20.57
CA ASP A 158 0.08 -1.09 -19.26
C ASP A 158 -0.66 -2.45 -19.18
N ILE A 159 -0.73 -3.01 -17.98
CA ILE A 159 -1.46 -4.26 -17.76
C ILE A 159 -2.90 -3.89 -17.44
N SER A 160 -3.80 -4.12 -18.41
CA SER A 160 -5.23 -3.91 -18.19
C SER A 160 -5.74 -4.81 -17.06
N SER A 161 -6.52 -4.24 -16.16
CA SER A 161 -7.13 -4.97 -15.02
C SER A 161 -6.12 -5.78 -14.21
N PHE A 162 -4.96 -5.22 -13.93
CA PHE A 162 -3.84 -5.91 -13.26
C PHE A 162 -4.29 -6.71 -12.03
N TYR A 163 -5.07 -6.11 -11.14
CA TYR A 163 -5.51 -6.77 -9.92
C TYR A 163 -6.47 -7.94 -10.14
N GLU A 164 -7.23 -7.92 -11.22
CA GLU A 164 -8.13 -9.02 -11.62
C GLU A 164 -7.36 -10.24 -12.13
N HIS A 165 -6.12 -10.03 -12.58
CA HIS A 165 -5.23 -11.08 -13.08
C HIS A 165 -4.25 -11.62 -12.02
N ILE A 166 -4.30 -11.12 -10.79
CA ILE A 166 -3.52 -11.71 -9.70
C ILE A 166 -4.17 -13.01 -9.25
N TYR A 167 -3.48 -14.11 -9.46
CA TYR A 167 -3.90 -15.44 -9.01
C TYR A 167 -3.75 -15.56 -7.49
N HIS A 168 -4.83 -15.43 -6.75
CA HIS A 168 -4.86 -15.47 -5.30
C HIS A 168 -4.26 -16.77 -4.75
N HIS A 169 -4.56 -17.93 -5.35
CA HIS A 169 -3.99 -19.22 -4.92
C HIS A 169 -2.46 -19.30 -5.01
N ARG A 170 -1.82 -18.51 -5.86
CA ARG A 170 -0.35 -18.42 -5.86
C ARG A 170 0.17 -17.64 -4.67
N LEU A 171 -0.53 -16.61 -4.24
CA LEU A 171 -0.17 -15.84 -3.05
C LEU A 171 -0.39 -16.63 -1.76
N GLU A 172 -1.40 -17.51 -1.74
CA GLU A 172 -1.68 -18.39 -0.60
C GLU A 172 -0.63 -19.48 -0.39
N ASN A 173 0.14 -19.81 -1.43
CA ASN A 173 1.09 -20.93 -1.44
C ASN A 173 2.57 -20.51 -1.41
N VAL A 174 2.87 -19.23 -1.11
CA VAL A 174 4.25 -18.71 -0.98
C VAL A 174 4.79 -18.84 0.46
#